data_1ae06366d8ee50f86c5e0f7de9e6bd3b
#
_entry.id   1ae06366d8ee50f86c5e0f7de9e6bd3b
#
_cell.length_a   1.000
_cell.length_b   1.000
_cell.length_c   1.000
_cell.angle_alpha   90.00
_cell.angle_beta   90.00
_cell.angle_gamma   90.00
#
_symmetry.space_group_name_H-M   'P 1'
#
loop_
_entity.id
_entity.type
_entity.pdbx_description
1 polymer ?
#
loop_
_entity_poly.entity_id
_entity_poly.type
_entity_poly.pdbx_seq_one_letter_code
_entity_poly.pdbx_strand_id
1 'polypeptide(L)'
;MIIAVANQKGGVGKTTTSQALAAGLAANGYRVLGIDLDPQGNFSTACGAENYNVQTIYEVMKRAASIQDAIQHTKGGYDVVPANIMLAGAEQELSQTGKEHRLKEAVAPVASDYDFIVIDTPPSLGVLTVNAFTCATDILIPTTAGIFATAGISQLNETVTSVQKYCNPAVKVRGILFTRFNPRANISRQMKELAEQLGEYISAPIYKTYIRSAVVVEEAQANSQDIFDYALSLIHISE
;
A
#
# COMPACT_ATOMS: atom_id res chain seq x y z
N MET A 1 0.88 -3.85 13.83
CA MET A 1 1.76 -3.06 12.95
C MET A 1 0.96 -2.53 11.77
N ILE A 2 1.09 -1.23 11.39
CA ILE A 2 0.33 -0.63 10.28
C ILE A 2 1.32 -0.20 9.20
N ILE A 3 1.19 -0.74 7.99
CA ILE A 3 2.11 -0.55 6.87
C ILE A 3 1.38 0.17 5.73
N ALA A 4 1.81 1.39 5.39
CA ALA A 4 1.35 2.07 4.18
C ALA A 4 2.26 1.73 3.00
N VAL A 5 1.69 1.27 1.90
CA VAL A 5 2.42 0.98 0.65
C VAL A 5 2.22 2.16 -0.28
N ALA A 6 3.27 2.95 -0.50
CA ALA A 6 3.15 4.25 -1.15
C ALA A 6 4.25 4.54 -2.17
N ASN A 7 3.86 5.16 -3.27
CA ASN A 7 4.73 5.82 -4.24
C ASN A 7 3.87 6.74 -5.11
N GLN A 8 4.38 7.93 -5.41
CA GLN A 8 3.70 8.92 -6.27
C GLN A 8 3.56 8.42 -7.72
N LYS A 9 4.44 7.56 -8.18
CA LYS A 9 4.40 7.03 -9.55
C LYS A 9 3.35 5.93 -9.70
N GLY A 10 2.51 6.03 -10.73
CA GLY A 10 1.60 4.98 -11.14
C GLY A 10 2.33 3.77 -11.73
N GLY A 11 1.76 2.57 -11.63
CA GLY A 11 2.28 1.35 -12.26
C GLY A 11 3.58 0.78 -11.65
N VAL A 12 3.99 1.24 -10.46
CA VAL A 12 5.16 0.71 -9.74
C VAL A 12 4.86 -0.53 -8.90
N GLY A 13 3.66 -1.09 -8.98
CA GLY A 13 3.29 -2.30 -8.25
C GLY A 13 2.90 -2.06 -6.78
N LYS A 14 2.34 -0.88 -6.42
CA LYS A 14 1.79 -0.63 -5.08
C LYS A 14 0.77 -1.68 -4.71
N THR A 15 -0.33 -1.74 -5.45
CA THR A 15 -1.44 -2.68 -5.25
C THR A 15 -0.99 -4.14 -5.25
N THR A 16 -0.10 -4.53 -6.18
CA THR A 16 0.49 -5.87 -6.22
C THR A 16 1.28 -6.16 -4.93
N THR A 17 2.06 -5.19 -4.46
CA THR A 17 2.83 -5.33 -3.21
C THR A 17 1.91 -5.41 -2.00
N SER A 18 0.86 -4.58 -1.94
CA SER A 18 -0.12 -4.56 -0.86
C SER A 18 -0.85 -5.91 -0.76
N GLN A 19 -1.32 -6.44 -1.90
CA GLN A 19 -2.01 -7.75 -1.96
C GLN A 19 -1.06 -8.90 -1.56
N ALA A 20 0.12 -8.96 -2.16
CA ALA A 20 1.10 -9.99 -1.84
C ALA A 20 1.53 -9.97 -0.37
N LEU A 21 1.67 -8.76 0.21
CA LEU A 21 2.00 -8.61 1.62
C LEU A 21 0.85 -9.09 2.52
N ALA A 22 -0.39 -8.70 2.23
CA ALA A 22 -1.56 -9.12 3.00
C ALA A 22 -1.76 -10.65 2.93
N ALA A 23 -1.76 -11.22 1.73
CA ALA A 23 -1.90 -12.67 1.53
C ALA A 23 -0.75 -13.46 2.14
N GLY A 24 0.50 -13.01 1.96
CA GLY A 24 1.67 -13.67 2.53
C GLY A 24 1.69 -13.67 4.05
N LEU A 25 1.27 -12.58 4.69
CA LEU A 25 1.14 -12.50 6.14
C LEU A 25 0.01 -13.42 6.64
N ALA A 26 -1.14 -13.45 5.97
CA ALA A 26 -2.25 -14.33 6.31
C ALA A 26 -1.87 -15.81 6.16
N ALA A 27 -1.17 -16.19 5.09
CA ALA A 27 -0.65 -17.53 4.88
C ALA A 27 0.34 -17.98 5.98
N ASN A 28 0.99 -17.03 6.64
CA ASN A 28 1.84 -17.28 7.82
C ASN A 28 1.07 -17.22 9.15
N GLY A 29 -0.25 -17.19 9.14
CA GLY A 29 -1.11 -17.29 10.31
C GLY A 29 -1.36 -15.99 11.06
N TYR A 30 -0.99 -14.84 10.50
CA TYR A 30 -1.30 -13.53 11.09
C TYR A 30 -2.71 -13.07 10.73
N ARG A 31 -3.36 -12.35 11.65
CA ARG A 31 -4.62 -11.65 11.38
C ARG A 31 -4.30 -10.36 10.64
N VAL A 32 -4.82 -10.21 9.43
CA VAL A 32 -4.47 -9.09 8.53
C VAL A 32 -5.71 -8.35 8.07
N LEU A 33 -5.65 -7.02 8.11
CA LEU A 33 -6.62 -6.13 7.49
C LEU A 33 -5.94 -5.38 6.34
N GLY A 34 -6.46 -5.51 5.13
CA GLY A 34 -6.15 -4.65 4.00
C GLY A 34 -7.08 -3.43 3.97
N ILE A 35 -6.56 -2.25 3.67
CA ILE A 35 -7.36 -1.04 3.47
C ILE A 35 -7.00 -0.45 2.12
N ASP A 36 -7.97 -0.36 1.22
CA ASP A 36 -7.80 0.30 -0.07
C ASP A 36 -8.08 1.80 0.10
N LEU A 37 -7.11 2.64 -0.21
CA LEU A 37 -7.27 4.11 -0.25
C LEU A 37 -7.13 4.69 -1.65
N ASP A 38 -7.04 3.84 -2.70
CA ASP A 38 -7.06 4.32 -4.07
C ASP A 38 -8.51 4.37 -4.59
N PRO A 39 -9.01 5.52 -5.05
CA PRO A 39 -10.33 5.64 -5.67
C PRO A 39 -10.57 4.68 -6.84
N GLN A 40 -9.50 4.16 -7.46
CA GLN A 40 -9.62 3.17 -8.54
C GLN A 40 -10.07 1.80 -8.04
N GLY A 41 -9.98 1.49 -6.74
CA GLY A 41 -10.45 0.23 -6.15
C GLY A 41 -9.68 -1.01 -6.64
N ASN A 42 -8.44 -0.83 -7.12
CA ASN A 42 -7.66 -1.93 -7.69
C ASN A 42 -7.27 -2.97 -6.64
N PHE A 43 -6.97 -2.55 -5.42
CA PHE A 43 -6.67 -3.47 -4.33
C PHE A 43 -7.92 -4.26 -3.93
N SER A 44 -9.06 -3.58 -3.81
CA SER A 44 -10.36 -4.21 -3.54
C SER A 44 -10.68 -5.30 -4.57
N THR A 45 -10.57 -4.97 -5.86
CA THR A 45 -10.81 -5.92 -6.95
C THR A 45 -9.83 -7.09 -6.92
N ALA A 46 -8.55 -6.82 -6.71
CA ALA A 46 -7.52 -7.87 -6.66
C ALA A 46 -7.74 -8.85 -5.49
N CYS A 47 -8.30 -8.37 -4.37
CA CYS A 47 -8.65 -9.20 -3.22
C CYS A 47 -10.01 -9.90 -3.34
N GLY A 48 -10.78 -9.63 -4.41
CA GLY A 48 -12.12 -10.16 -4.61
C GLY A 48 -13.17 -9.57 -3.67
N ALA A 49 -12.94 -8.37 -3.16
CA ALA A 49 -13.90 -7.66 -2.32
C ALA A 49 -14.95 -6.93 -3.17
N GLU A 50 -16.20 -6.93 -2.68
CA GLU A 50 -17.27 -6.14 -3.26
C GLU A 50 -17.04 -4.64 -3.00
N ASN A 51 -17.23 -3.79 -4.00
CA ASN A 51 -17.02 -2.34 -3.87
C ASN A 51 -18.17 -1.49 -4.43
N TYR A 52 -19.30 -2.14 -4.78
CA TYR A 52 -20.53 -1.50 -5.21
C TYR A 52 -21.68 -1.88 -4.29
N ASN A 53 -22.54 -0.93 -3.95
CA ASN A 53 -23.69 -1.13 -3.06
C ASN A 53 -23.34 -1.69 -1.66
N VAL A 54 -22.14 -1.43 -1.20
CA VAL A 54 -21.61 -1.79 0.12
C VAL A 54 -20.99 -0.57 0.79
N GLN A 55 -20.79 -0.63 2.10
CA GLN A 55 -19.98 0.37 2.80
C GLN A 55 -18.52 0.21 2.40
N THR A 56 -17.88 1.34 2.13
CA THR A 56 -16.46 1.40 1.69
C THR A 56 -15.68 2.37 2.58
N ILE A 57 -14.39 2.47 2.34
CA ILE A 57 -13.55 3.45 3.05
C ILE A 57 -14.02 4.90 2.83
N TYR A 58 -14.78 5.19 1.77
CA TYR A 58 -15.36 6.50 1.53
C TYR A 58 -16.33 6.90 2.63
N GLU A 59 -17.32 6.05 2.94
CA GLU A 59 -18.30 6.29 4.00
C GLU A 59 -17.61 6.37 5.38
N VAL A 60 -16.60 5.54 5.61
CA VAL A 60 -15.80 5.54 6.83
C VAL A 60 -15.05 6.87 7.00
N MET A 61 -14.37 7.35 5.97
CA MET A 61 -13.63 8.61 5.99
C MET A 61 -14.55 9.82 6.19
N LYS A 62 -15.78 9.73 5.74
CA LYS A 62 -16.84 10.73 5.98
C LYS A 62 -17.51 10.62 7.35
N ARG A 63 -17.20 9.59 8.15
CA ARG A 63 -17.90 9.25 9.41
C ARG A 63 -19.39 8.93 9.20
N ALA A 64 -19.77 8.46 8.02
CA ALA A 64 -21.12 8.02 7.69
C ALA A 64 -21.32 6.52 8.02
N ALA A 65 -20.24 5.76 8.15
CA ALA A 65 -20.24 4.37 8.59
C ALA A 65 -19.07 4.11 9.55
N SER A 66 -19.15 3.06 10.37
CA SER A 66 -18.01 2.55 11.11
C SER A 66 -17.11 1.72 10.20
N ILE A 67 -15.82 1.55 10.58
CA ILE A 67 -14.93 0.69 9.80
C ILE A 67 -15.39 -0.76 9.85
N GLN A 68 -15.99 -1.20 10.96
CA GLN A 68 -16.53 -2.55 11.13
C GLN A 68 -17.61 -2.88 10.09
N ASP A 69 -18.44 -1.89 9.72
CA ASP A 69 -19.49 -2.06 8.71
C ASP A 69 -18.93 -2.22 7.29
N ALA A 70 -17.71 -1.78 7.07
CA ALA A 70 -17.04 -1.83 5.77
C ALA A 70 -16.05 -3.01 5.62
N ILE A 71 -15.75 -3.73 6.71
CA ILE A 71 -14.85 -4.88 6.68
C ILE A 71 -15.51 -6.06 5.96
N GLN A 72 -14.78 -6.66 5.02
CA GLN A 72 -15.18 -7.86 4.29
C GLN A 72 -14.12 -8.94 4.44
N HIS A 73 -14.54 -10.19 4.63
CA HIS A 73 -13.66 -11.34 4.68
C HIS A 73 -13.38 -11.86 3.26
N THR A 74 -12.11 -12.04 2.91
CA THR A 74 -11.70 -12.50 1.58
C THR A 74 -11.40 -14.00 1.56
N LYS A 75 -11.37 -14.60 0.36
CA LYS A 75 -10.98 -16.00 0.18
C LYS A 75 -9.50 -16.24 0.53
N GLY A 76 -8.66 -15.21 0.47
CA GLY A 76 -7.25 -15.26 0.86
C GLY A 76 -7.00 -15.31 2.38
N GLY A 77 -8.06 -15.42 3.20
CA GLY A 77 -7.95 -15.58 4.66
C GLY A 77 -7.55 -14.31 5.40
N TYR A 78 -7.74 -13.15 4.82
CA TYR A 78 -7.56 -11.83 5.44
C TYR A 78 -8.77 -10.94 5.17
N ASP A 79 -8.91 -9.90 5.97
CA ASP A 79 -10.00 -8.95 5.85
C ASP A 79 -9.61 -7.75 4.99
N VAL A 80 -10.60 -7.12 4.32
CA VAL A 80 -10.40 -5.93 3.48
C VAL A 80 -11.48 -4.89 3.72
N VAL A 81 -11.09 -3.62 3.81
CA VAL A 81 -11.98 -2.48 3.66
C VAL A 81 -11.83 -1.96 2.23
N PRO A 82 -12.87 -2.09 1.39
CA PRO A 82 -12.78 -1.74 -0.02
C PRO A 82 -12.87 -0.24 -0.27
N ALA A 83 -12.39 0.19 -1.45
CA ALA A 83 -12.60 1.52 -2.01
C ALA A 83 -13.38 1.46 -3.32
N ASN A 84 -13.98 2.60 -3.67
CA ASN A 84 -14.56 2.83 -4.98
C ASN A 84 -14.34 4.27 -5.44
N ILE A 85 -14.81 4.58 -6.64
CA ILE A 85 -14.59 5.89 -7.28
C ILE A 85 -15.14 7.07 -6.46
N MET A 86 -16.12 6.86 -5.58
CA MET A 86 -16.66 7.92 -4.71
C MET A 86 -15.59 8.50 -3.78
N LEU A 87 -14.56 7.71 -3.45
CA LEU A 87 -13.44 8.16 -2.63
C LEU A 87 -12.66 9.34 -3.27
N ALA A 88 -12.70 9.50 -4.59
CA ALA A 88 -12.13 10.67 -5.26
C ALA A 88 -12.76 12.00 -4.79
N GLY A 89 -14.05 11.97 -4.43
CA GLY A 89 -14.75 13.11 -3.85
C GLY A 89 -14.29 13.46 -2.44
N ALA A 90 -13.79 12.50 -1.70
CA ALA A 90 -13.33 12.69 -0.33
C ALA A 90 -12.20 13.74 -0.22
N GLU A 91 -11.32 13.85 -1.22
CA GLU A 91 -10.26 14.86 -1.23
C GLU A 91 -10.80 16.30 -1.18
N GLN A 92 -11.95 16.55 -1.79
CA GLN A 92 -12.61 17.87 -1.77
C GLN A 92 -13.53 18.04 -0.54
N GLU A 93 -14.16 16.97 -0.11
CA GLU A 93 -15.12 16.97 0.99
C GLU A 93 -14.45 16.98 2.37
N LEU A 94 -13.26 16.42 2.51
CA LEU A 94 -12.45 16.49 3.72
C LEU A 94 -11.80 17.86 3.90
N SER A 95 -12.61 18.87 4.23
CA SER A 95 -12.15 20.25 4.39
C SER A 95 -11.99 20.69 5.86
N GLN A 96 -12.47 19.90 6.82
CA GLN A 96 -12.46 20.23 8.24
C GLN A 96 -11.07 20.07 8.87
N THR A 97 -10.80 20.84 9.92
CA THR A 97 -9.61 20.67 10.77
C THR A 97 -9.51 19.23 11.28
N GLY A 98 -8.32 18.66 11.23
CA GLY A 98 -8.08 17.26 11.65
C GLY A 98 -8.43 16.22 10.58
N LYS A 99 -8.68 16.63 9.35
CA LYS A 99 -8.93 15.75 8.21
C LYS A 99 -7.83 14.72 7.98
N GLU A 100 -6.62 15.03 8.39
CA GLU A 100 -5.43 14.18 8.27
C GLU A 100 -5.47 12.97 9.23
N HIS A 101 -6.34 12.99 10.23
CA HIS A 101 -6.47 11.95 11.25
C HIS A 101 -7.66 11.01 11.05
N ARG A 102 -8.48 11.22 10.02
CA ARG A 102 -9.72 10.47 9.79
C ARG A 102 -9.52 8.96 9.74
N LEU A 103 -8.51 8.50 9.00
CA LEU A 103 -8.20 7.08 8.91
C LEU A 103 -7.69 6.52 10.23
N LYS A 104 -6.81 7.24 10.92
CA LYS A 104 -6.28 6.83 12.22
C LYS A 104 -7.39 6.67 13.27
N GLU A 105 -8.32 7.62 13.32
CA GLU A 105 -9.48 7.56 14.20
C GLU A 105 -10.41 6.39 13.85
N ALA A 106 -10.64 6.15 12.57
CA ALA A 106 -11.48 5.07 12.09
C ALA A 106 -10.89 3.67 12.38
N VAL A 107 -9.58 3.52 12.24
CA VAL A 107 -8.86 2.25 12.45
C VAL A 107 -8.69 1.93 13.94
N ALA A 108 -8.63 2.93 14.81
CA ALA A 108 -8.35 2.75 16.25
C ALA A 108 -9.23 1.68 16.94
N PRO A 109 -10.56 1.59 16.69
CA PRO A 109 -11.41 0.60 17.36
C PRO A 109 -11.11 -0.86 16.98
N VAL A 110 -10.50 -1.11 15.81
CA VAL A 110 -10.21 -2.46 15.30
C VAL A 110 -8.73 -2.81 15.29
N ALA A 111 -7.85 -1.84 15.61
CA ALA A 111 -6.41 -2.01 15.48
C ALA A 111 -5.84 -3.18 16.33
N SER A 112 -6.45 -3.49 17.46
CA SER A 112 -6.03 -4.60 18.33
C SER A 112 -6.46 -5.98 17.83
N ASP A 113 -7.40 -6.05 16.89
CA ASP A 113 -7.93 -7.30 16.35
C ASP A 113 -7.02 -7.88 15.27
N TYR A 114 -6.09 -7.07 14.73
CA TYR A 114 -5.17 -7.42 13.66
C TYR A 114 -3.71 -7.30 14.09
N ASP A 115 -2.91 -8.28 13.69
CA ASP A 115 -1.46 -8.27 13.87
C ASP A 115 -0.79 -7.30 12.88
N PHE A 116 -1.37 -7.24 11.66
CA PHE A 116 -0.95 -6.32 10.59
C PHE A 116 -2.14 -5.63 9.95
N ILE A 117 -1.94 -4.35 9.61
CA ILE A 117 -2.85 -3.58 8.76
C ILE A 117 -2.03 -3.08 7.56
N VAL A 118 -2.46 -3.40 6.34
CA VAL A 118 -1.80 -3.00 5.09
C VAL A 118 -2.67 -1.99 4.37
N ILE A 119 -2.13 -0.80 4.10
CA ILE A 119 -2.86 0.29 3.45
C ILE A 119 -2.29 0.50 2.05
N ASP A 120 -3.11 0.24 1.02
CA ASP A 120 -2.78 0.59 -0.38
C ASP A 120 -3.13 2.04 -0.67
N THR A 121 -2.20 2.83 -1.24
CA THR A 121 -2.39 4.27 -1.43
C THR A 121 -2.50 4.66 -2.90
N PRO A 122 -3.21 5.77 -3.22
CA PRO A 122 -3.27 6.29 -4.58
C PRO A 122 -1.90 6.79 -5.05
N PRO A 123 -1.71 7.00 -6.37
CA PRO A 123 -0.48 7.59 -6.94
C PRO A 123 -0.45 9.13 -6.79
N SER A 124 -0.87 9.64 -5.65
CA SER A 124 -0.89 11.07 -5.32
C SER A 124 -0.36 11.28 -3.90
N LEU A 125 0.12 12.47 -3.60
CA LEU A 125 0.52 12.86 -2.24
C LEU A 125 -0.53 13.77 -1.59
N GLY A 126 -1.81 13.54 -1.93
CA GLY A 126 -2.97 14.27 -1.43
C GLY A 126 -3.38 13.82 -0.02
N VAL A 127 -4.57 14.28 0.40
CA VAL A 127 -5.10 14.04 1.76
C VAL A 127 -5.25 12.56 2.09
N LEU A 128 -5.54 11.69 1.11
CA LEU A 128 -5.65 10.24 1.34
C LEU A 128 -4.29 9.64 1.72
N THR A 129 -3.22 9.98 1.00
CA THR A 129 -1.86 9.51 1.33
C THR A 129 -1.39 10.09 2.67
N VAL A 130 -1.69 11.35 2.98
CA VAL A 130 -1.40 11.93 4.29
C VAL A 130 -2.12 11.19 5.41
N ASN A 131 -3.39 10.80 5.22
CA ASN A 131 -4.15 9.96 6.16
C ASN A 131 -3.50 8.58 6.36
N ALA A 132 -3.03 7.94 5.27
CA ALA A 132 -2.31 6.68 5.36
C ALA A 132 -1.06 6.82 6.23
N PHE A 133 -0.23 7.85 6.00
CA PHE A 133 1.00 8.08 6.77
C PHE A 133 0.73 8.49 8.21
N THR A 134 -0.34 9.25 8.46
CA THR A 134 -0.76 9.62 9.81
C THR A 134 -1.21 8.41 10.63
N CYS A 135 -1.82 7.42 9.96
CA CYS A 135 -2.26 6.16 10.56
C CYS A 135 -1.11 5.14 10.70
N ALA A 136 -0.17 5.09 9.76
CA ALA A 136 0.85 4.06 9.66
C ALA A 136 1.92 4.13 10.75
N THR A 137 2.50 2.97 11.09
CA THR A 137 3.76 2.86 11.82
C THR A 137 4.96 2.85 10.87
N ASP A 138 4.78 2.25 9.70
CA ASP A 138 5.83 2.03 8.71
C ASP A 138 5.32 2.33 7.28
N ILE A 139 6.21 2.84 6.43
CA ILE A 139 5.95 3.08 5.01
C ILE A 139 6.85 2.17 4.19
N LEU A 140 6.27 1.40 3.29
CA LEU A 140 6.98 0.59 2.29
C LEU A 140 6.88 1.30 0.93
N ILE A 141 8.03 1.47 0.25
CA ILE A 141 8.10 2.17 -1.04
C ILE A 141 8.42 1.18 -2.16
N PRO A 142 7.42 0.62 -2.86
CA PRO A 142 7.67 -0.13 -4.09
C PRO A 142 8.09 0.83 -5.20
N THR A 143 9.13 0.47 -5.97
CA THR A 143 9.63 1.29 -7.07
C THR A 143 10.16 0.42 -8.21
N THR A 144 10.09 0.92 -9.43
CA THR A 144 10.72 0.28 -10.60
C THR A 144 12.08 0.89 -10.87
N ALA A 145 12.99 0.11 -11.46
CA ALA A 145 14.28 0.63 -11.92
C ALA A 145 14.04 1.59 -13.11
N GLY A 146 14.00 2.89 -12.84
CA GLY A 146 13.77 3.91 -13.87
C GLY A 146 14.27 5.29 -13.43
N ILE A 147 14.64 6.11 -14.40
CA ILE A 147 15.28 7.42 -14.22
C ILE A 147 14.46 8.38 -13.31
N PHE A 148 13.12 8.26 -13.34
CA PHE A 148 12.23 9.12 -12.53
C PHE A 148 11.93 8.56 -11.14
N ALA A 149 12.49 7.42 -10.76
CA ALA A 149 12.23 6.82 -9.43
C ALA A 149 12.74 7.72 -8.30
N THR A 150 13.90 8.35 -8.48
CA THR A 150 14.55 9.20 -7.47
C THR A 150 13.75 10.45 -7.15
N ALA A 151 13.23 11.16 -8.17
CA ALA A 151 12.43 12.35 -7.97
C ALA A 151 11.13 12.06 -7.20
N GLY A 152 10.43 10.97 -7.56
CA GLY A 152 9.21 10.55 -6.87
C GLY A 152 9.45 10.15 -5.40
N ILE A 153 10.59 9.52 -5.10
CA ILE A 153 10.96 9.14 -3.73
C ILE A 153 11.30 10.41 -2.90
N SER A 154 11.99 11.40 -3.49
CA SER A 154 12.29 12.65 -2.79
C SER A 154 11.01 13.42 -2.40
N GLN A 155 10.05 13.58 -3.31
CA GLN A 155 8.78 14.24 -3.02
C GLN A 155 7.96 13.46 -1.96
N LEU A 156 7.98 12.13 -2.03
CA LEU A 156 7.34 11.31 -1.02
C LEU A 156 8.00 11.52 0.35
N ASN A 157 9.33 11.61 0.42
CA ASN A 157 10.05 11.87 1.67
C ASN A 157 9.73 13.25 2.26
N GLU A 158 9.54 14.28 1.45
CA GLU A 158 9.09 15.60 1.91
C GLU A 158 7.71 15.49 2.58
N THR A 159 6.80 14.72 1.99
CA THR A 159 5.47 14.44 2.57
C THR A 159 5.60 13.68 3.87
N VAL A 160 6.45 12.64 3.94
CA VAL A 160 6.71 11.88 5.18
C VAL A 160 7.25 12.80 6.26
N THR A 161 8.24 13.65 5.95
CA THR A 161 8.81 14.62 6.89
C THR A 161 7.75 15.59 7.42
N SER A 162 6.86 16.05 6.56
CA SER A 162 5.74 16.92 6.96
C SER A 162 4.78 16.20 7.90
N VAL A 163 4.43 14.94 7.60
CA VAL A 163 3.57 14.11 8.47
C VAL A 163 4.27 13.83 9.81
N GLN A 164 5.55 13.51 9.81
CA GLN A 164 6.33 13.33 11.05
C GLN A 164 6.30 14.59 11.93
N LYS A 165 6.40 15.74 11.32
CA LYS A 165 6.42 17.01 12.05
C LYS A 165 5.06 17.40 12.65
N TYR A 166 3.96 17.13 11.95
CA TYR A 166 2.66 17.72 12.30
C TYR A 166 1.59 16.71 12.72
N CYS A 167 1.68 15.43 12.30
CA CYS A 167 0.61 14.47 12.47
C CYS A 167 1.03 13.17 13.17
N ASN A 168 2.18 12.59 12.80
CA ASN A 168 2.64 11.29 13.30
C ASN A 168 4.17 11.25 13.41
N PRO A 169 4.76 11.69 14.53
CA PRO A 169 6.21 11.70 14.71
C PRO A 169 6.88 10.32 14.68
N ALA A 170 6.11 9.25 14.86
CA ALA A 170 6.63 7.88 14.94
C ALA A 170 6.69 7.16 13.59
N VAL A 171 6.03 7.67 12.55
CA VAL A 171 6.05 7.01 11.24
C VAL A 171 7.45 7.04 10.63
N LYS A 172 7.86 5.95 10.01
CA LYS A 172 9.18 5.84 9.36
C LYS A 172 9.07 5.11 8.03
N VAL A 173 10.00 5.42 7.13
CA VAL A 173 10.18 4.64 5.91
C VAL A 173 10.88 3.32 6.28
N ARG A 174 10.16 2.20 6.13
CA ARG A 174 10.67 0.87 6.45
C ARG A 174 11.69 0.39 5.43
N GLY A 175 11.52 0.77 4.18
CA GLY A 175 12.44 0.44 3.11
C GLY A 175 11.87 0.64 1.72
N ILE A 176 12.76 0.50 0.73
CA ILE A 176 12.45 0.57 -0.69
C ILE A 176 12.49 -0.84 -1.26
N LEU A 177 11.43 -1.25 -1.96
CA LEU A 177 11.28 -2.55 -2.61
C LEU A 177 11.30 -2.38 -4.13
N PHE A 178 12.27 -3.01 -4.80
CA PHE A 178 12.26 -3.03 -6.27
C PHE A 178 11.19 -3.99 -6.81
N THR A 179 10.42 -3.48 -7.76
CA THR A 179 9.39 -4.24 -8.49
C THR A 179 9.68 -4.25 -9.98
N ARG A 180 9.16 -5.24 -10.70
CA ARG A 180 9.45 -5.44 -12.13
C ARG A 180 10.95 -5.41 -12.43
N PHE A 181 11.75 -5.88 -11.49
CA PHE A 181 13.20 -5.77 -11.52
C PHE A 181 13.82 -6.90 -12.34
N ASN A 182 14.71 -6.54 -13.27
CA ASN A 182 15.54 -7.48 -14.00
C ASN A 182 17.01 -7.27 -13.63
N PRO A 183 17.62 -8.14 -12.81
CA PRO A 183 19.00 -7.96 -12.36
C PRO A 183 20.05 -8.07 -13.48
N ARG A 184 19.68 -8.61 -14.63
CA ARG A 184 20.59 -8.75 -15.79
C ARG A 184 20.63 -7.50 -16.66
N ALA A 185 19.70 -6.58 -16.53
CA ALA A 185 19.68 -5.35 -17.31
C ALA A 185 20.66 -4.33 -16.74
N ASN A 186 21.51 -3.75 -17.60
CA ASN A 186 22.51 -2.73 -17.18
C ASN A 186 21.85 -1.53 -16.51
N ILE A 187 20.73 -1.05 -17.06
CA ILE A 187 19.99 0.06 -16.47
C ILE A 187 19.50 -0.24 -15.05
N SER A 188 19.12 -1.48 -14.77
CA SER A 188 18.67 -1.89 -13.43
C SER A 188 19.78 -1.79 -12.39
N ARG A 189 21.02 -2.11 -12.76
CA ARG A 189 22.18 -1.99 -11.84
C ARG A 189 22.47 -0.53 -11.50
N GLN A 190 22.56 0.35 -12.51
CA GLN A 190 22.79 1.78 -12.31
C GLN A 190 21.69 2.42 -11.46
N MET A 191 20.44 2.06 -11.70
CA MET A 191 19.31 2.56 -10.94
C MET A 191 19.30 2.05 -9.49
N LYS A 192 19.79 0.83 -9.26
CA LYS A 192 19.95 0.30 -7.91
C LYS A 192 20.97 1.10 -7.11
N GLU A 193 22.15 1.37 -7.68
CA GLU A 193 23.18 2.20 -7.06
C GLU A 193 22.67 3.60 -6.71
N LEU A 194 21.93 4.22 -7.64
CA LEU A 194 21.33 5.52 -7.41
C LEU A 194 20.24 5.49 -6.31
N ALA A 195 19.45 4.41 -6.27
CA ALA A 195 18.45 4.23 -5.22
C ALA A 195 19.08 3.93 -3.86
N GLU A 196 20.23 3.26 -3.80
CA GLU A 196 20.99 3.05 -2.56
C GLU A 196 21.48 4.39 -1.99
N GLN A 197 22.03 5.28 -2.82
CA GLN A 197 22.40 6.64 -2.39
C GLN A 197 21.21 7.44 -1.88
N LEU A 198 20.07 7.32 -2.57
CA LEU A 198 18.84 7.96 -2.12
C LEU A 198 18.31 7.34 -0.82
N GLY A 199 18.40 6.03 -0.68
CA GLY A 199 18.03 5.31 0.55
C GLY A 199 18.84 5.80 1.76
N GLU A 200 20.13 6.04 1.58
CA GLU A 200 20.98 6.66 2.61
C GLU A 200 20.49 8.07 2.95
N TYR A 201 20.19 8.89 1.94
CA TYR A 201 19.69 10.25 2.13
C TYR A 201 18.38 10.32 2.92
N ILE A 202 17.41 9.41 2.65
CA ILE A 202 16.13 9.34 3.35
C ILE A 202 16.16 8.42 4.59
N SER A 203 17.32 7.86 4.94
CA SER A 203 17.49 6.90 6.03
C SER A 203 16.61 5.66 5.90
N ALA A 204 16.42 5.16 4.68
CA ALA A 204 15.59 4.01 4.37
C ALA A 204 16.41 2.91 3.65
N PRO A 205 16.42 1.66 4.17
CA PRO A 205 17.15 0.57 3.53
C PRO A 205 16.52 0.16 2.19
N ILE A 206 17.36 -0.30 1.26
CA ILE A 206 16.91 -1.04 0.08
C ILE A 206 16.78 -2.51 0.45
N TYR A 207 15.62 -3.12 0.17
CA TYR A 207 15.47 -4.57 0.36
C TYR A 207 16.33 -5.35 -0.64
N LYS A 208 16.95 -6.41 -0.17
CA LYS A 208 17.73 -7.34 -1.03
C LYS A 208 16.78 -8.13 -1.95
N THR A 209 15.59 -8.45 -1.45
CA THR A 209 14.52 -9.10 -2.21
C THR A 209 13.89 -8.10 -3.17
N TYR A 210 13.48 -8.57 -4.33
CA TYR A 210 12.77 -7.78 -5.35
C TYR A 210 11.66 -8.61 -6.00
N ILE A 211 10.65 -7.93 -6.52
CA ILE A 211 9.58 -8.56 -7.31
C ILE A 211 9.99 -8.51 -8.78
N ARG A 212 10.08 -9.68 -9.42
CA ARG A 212 10.37 -9.78 -10.86
C ARG A 212 9.15 -9.37 -11.69
N SER A 213 9.39 -8.97 -12.93
CA SER A 213 8.31 -8.87 -13.92
C SER A 213 7.89 -10.28 -14.32
N ALA A 214 6.63 -10.62 -14.10
CA ALA A 214 6.08 -11.92 -14.45
C ALA A 214 4.61 -11.77 -14.87
N VAL A 215 4.24 -12.36 -16.00
CA VAL A 215 2.87 -12.34 -16.54
C VAL A 215 1.88 -12.94 -15.56
N VAL A 216 2.30 -13.97 -14.83
CA VAL A 216 1.48 -14.65 -13.82
C VAL A 216 0.97 -13.73 -12.71
N VAL A 217 1.68 -12.65 -12.39
CA VAL A 217 1.21 -11.64 -11.42
C VAL A 217 0.01 -10.87 -11.97
N GLU A 218 0.05 -10.54 -13.26
CA GLU A 218 -1.05 -9.85 -13.95
C GLU A 218 -2.25 -10.78 -14.13
N GLU A 219 -2.00 -12.06 -14.44
CA GLU A 219 -3.04 -13.10 -14.55
C GLU A 219 -3.73 -13.38 -13.20
N ALA A 220 -2.99 -13.49 -12.11
CA ALA A 220 -3.54 -13.68 -10.77
C ALA A 220 -4.47 -12.51 -10.39
N GLN A 221 -4.03 -11.28 -10.61
CA GLN A 221 -4.85 -10.09 -10.37
C GLN A 221 -6.11 -10.03 -11.23
N ALA A 222 -6.01 -10.40 -12.53
CA ALA A 222 -7.16 -10.45 -13.43
C ALA A 222 -8.21 -11.50 -13.00
N ASN A 223 -7.78 -12.55 -12.31
CA ASN A 223 -8.67 -13.58 -11.75
C ASN A 223 -9.12 -13.30 -10.31
N SER A 224 -8.79 -12.12 -9.74
CA SER A 224 -9.07 -11.78 -8.33
C SER A 224 -8.55 -12.86 -7.37
N GLN A 225 -7.35 -13.38 -7.64
CA GLN A 225 -6.65 -14.38 -6.83
C GLN A 225 -5.34 -13.79 -6.34
N ASP A 226 -4.90 -14.21 -5.16
CA ASP A 226 -3.56 -13.86 -4.73
C ASP A 226 -2.50 -14.73 -5.44
N ILE A 227 -1.26 -14.23 -5.46
CA ILE A 227 -0.17 -14.88 -6.18
C ILE A 227 0.23 -16.22 -5.55
N PHE A 228 -0.02 -16.41 -4.26
CA PHE A 228 0.33 -17.63 -3.54
C PHE A 228 -0.62 -18.77 -3.89
N ASP A 229 -1.92 -18.46 -4.10
CA ASP A 229 -2.92 -19.44 -4.55
C ASP A 229 -2.81 -19.72 -6.05
N TYR A 230 -2.57 -18.67 -6.86
CA TYR A 230 -2.53 -18.78 -8.33
C TYR A 230 -1.29 -19.49 -8.83
N ALA A 231 -0.14 -19.31 -8.20
CA ALA A 231 1.14 -19.80 -8.70
C ALA A 231 2.11 -20.25 -7.61
N LEU A 232 1.69 -21.22 -6.79
CA LEU A 232 2.53 -21.86 -5.77
C LEU A 232 3.91 -22.31 -6.29
N SER A 233 4.01 -22.70 -7.57
CA SER A 233 5.25 -23.12 -8.23
C SER A 233 6.27 -22.00 -8.46
N LEU A 234 5.86 -20.72 -8.41
CA LEU A 234 6.76 -19.59 -8.64
C LEU A 234 7.36 -19.02 -7.36
N ILE A 235 6.82 -19.36 -6.20
CA ILE A 235 7.31 -18.90 -4.90
C ILE A 235 8.64 -19.58 -4.56
N HIS A 236 8.89 -20.78 -5.10
CA HIS A 236 10.10 -21.56 -4.85
C HIS A 236 11.31 -21.25 -5.77
N ILE A 237 11.25 -20.22 -6.62
CA ILE A 237 12.33 -19.88 -7.56
C ILE A 237 13.32 -18.84 -6.98
N SER A 238 13.34 -18.63 -5.68
CA SER A 238 14.25 -17.66 -5.04
C SER A 238 15.33 -18.31 -4.18
N GLU A 239 15.88 -19.46 -4.63
CA GLU A 239 17.19 -19.95 -4.18
C GLU A 239 18.30 -19.60 -5.18
#